data_b1eb11477ab5bb211d0a5d979a224852
#
_entry.id   b1eb11477ab5bb211d0a5d979a224852
#
_cell.length_a   1.000
_cell.length_b   1.000
_cell.length_c   1.000
_cell.angle_alpha   90.00
_cell.angle_beta   90.00
_cell.angle_gamma   90.00
#
_symmetry.space_group_name_H-M   'P 1'
#
loop_
_entity.id
_entity.type
_entity.pdbx_description
1 polymer ?
#
loop_
_entity_poly.entity_id
_entity_poly.type
_entity_poly.pdbx_seq_one_letter_code
_entity_poly.pdbx_strand_id
1 'polypeptide(L)'
;MCNNLPQAILGAGVGCYDDSIHMKAISDGLRNELETIATSKGIDINKSGELSKRGSAVPASSRYSTLQDLDAKRHTEIDMFSGALIRMGKELNIKTPYNEFTYHMIKALEEKNDGKFDYTGDKDKVTWAK
;
A
#
# COMPACT_ATOMS: atom_id res chain seq x y z
N MET A 1 -2.63 7.12 2.00
CA MET A 1 -2.23 5.73 2.28
C MET A 1 -3.13 4.71 1.60
N CYS A 2 -4.42 4.75 1.85
CA CYS A 2 -5.36 3.76 1.30
C CYS A 2 -5.41 3.74 -0.23
N ASN A 3 -5.18 4.89 -0.86
CA ASN A 3 -5.16 5.01 -2.31
C ASN A 3 -3.74 5.02 -2.90
N ASN A 4 -2.72 5.11 -2.05
CA ASN A 4 -1.33 5.07 -2.49
C ASN A 4 -0.83 3.65 -2.74
N LEU A 5 -1.11 2.75 -1.81
CA LEU A 5 -0.48 1.44 -1.78
C LEU A 5 -1.03 0.47 -2.82
N PRO A 6 -2.36 0.30 -2.96
CA PRO A 6 -2.88 -0.61 -3.99
C PRO A 6 -2.49 -0.17 -5.40
N GLN A 7 -2.54 1.13 -5.68
CA GLN A 7 -2.11 1.69 -6.95
C GLN A 7 -0.64 1.33 -7.24
N ALA A 8 0.21 1.43 -6.23
CA ALA A 8 1.63 1.13 -6.37
C ALA A 8 1.86 -0.34 -6.75
N ILE A 9 1.09 -1.23 -6.16
CA ILE A 9 1.18 -2.67 -6.45
C ILE A 9 0.69 -2.97 -7.86
N LEU A 10 -0.46 -2.39 -8.24
CA LEU A 10 -1.06 -2.62 -9.55
C LEU A 10 -0.28 -1.92 -10.67
N GLY A 11 0.34 -0.78 -10.38
CA GLY A 11 1.05 0.01 -11.38
C GLY A 11 0.13 0.81 -12.30
N ALA A 12 -1.06 1.18 -11.82
CA ALA A 12 -2.07 1.90 -12.58
C ALA A 12 -2.38 3.27 -12.00
N GLY A 13 -2.95 4.17 -12.80
CA GLY A 13 -3.39 5.48 -12.32
C GLY A 13 -4.55 5.38 -11.34
N VAL A 14 -4.85 6.49 -10.67
CA VAL A 14 -5.86 6.53 -9.58
C VAL A 14 -7.27 6.19 -10.04
N GLY A 15 -7.56 6.30 -11.34
CA GLY A 15 -8.85 5.90 -11.90
C GLY A 15 -9.17 4.43 -11.67
N CYS A 16 -8.19 3.59 -11.35
CA CYS A 16 -8.40 2.18 -11.09
C CYS A 16 -9.37 1.93 -9.93
N TYR A 17 -9.46 2.86 -8.98
CA TYR A 17 -10.39 2.72 -7.85
C TYR A 17 -11.84 2.94 -8.26
N ASP A 18 -12.08 3.75 -9.28
CA ASP A 18 -13.43 3.95 -9.82
C ASP A 18 -13.81 2.84 -10.79
N ASP A 19 -12.85 2.34 -11.54
CA ASP A 19 -13.09 1.38 -12.62
C ASP A 19 -13.09 -0.07 -12.18
N SER A 20 -12.56 -0.36 -10.99
CA SER A 20 -12.45 -1.73 -10.48
C SER A 20 -13.06 -1.86 -9.09
N ILE A 21 -14.09 -2.70 -8.98
CA ILE A 21 -14.68 -3.02 -7.66
C ILE A 21 -13.65 -3.71 -6.76
N HIS A 22 -12.70 -4.41 -7.34
CA HIS A 22 -11.67 -5.10 -6.58
C HIS A 22 -10.67 -4.12 -5.97
N MET A 23 -10.26 -3.11 -6.74
CA MET A 23 -9.36 -2.07 -6.23
C MET A 23 -10.04 -1.24 -5.15
N LYS A 24 -11.32 -0.95 -5.34
CA LYS A 24 -12.10 -0.25 -4.31
C LYS A 24 -12.20 -1.08 -3.03
N ALA A 25 -12.43 -2.39 -3.15
CA ALA A 25 -12.53 -3.28 -1.99
C ALA A 25 -11.22 -3.29 -1.19
N ILE A 26 -10.07 -3.31 -1.87
CA ILE A 26 -8.77 -3.27 -1.21
C ILE A 26 -8.57 -1.93 -0.49
N SER A 27 -8.90 -0.84 -1.15
CA SER A 27 -8.81 0.50 -0.56
C SER A 27 -9.69 0.62 0.69
N ASP A 28 -10.92 0.10 0.61
CA ASP A 28 -11.87 0.10 1.73
C ASP A 28 -11.35 -0.75 2.89
N GLY A 29 -10.74 -1.89 2.61
CA GLY A 29 -10.15 -2.76 3.63
C GLY A 29 -9.02 -2.07 4.38
N LEU A 30 -8.14 -1.42 3.65
CA LEU A 30 -7.05 -0.63 4.25
C LEU A 30 -7.59 0.50 5.12
N ARG A 31 -8.61 1.19 4.63
CA ARG A 31 -9.24 2.29 5.34
C ARG A 31 -9.90 1.81 6.63
N ASN A 32 -10.61 0.70 6.59
CA ASN A 32 -11.26 0.14 7.77
C ASN A 32 -10.25 -0.20 8.87
N GLU A 33 -9.11 -0.74 8.51
CA GLU A 33 -8.04 -1.01 9.48
C GLU A 33 -7.51 0.28 10.09
N LEU A 34 -7.28 1.29 9.26
CA LEU A 34 -6.83 2.59 9.72
C LEU A 34 -7.85 3.24 10.66
N GLU A 35 -9.14 3.20 10.30
CA GLU A 35 -10.21 3.76 11.11
C GLU A 35 -10.33 3.05 12.45
N THR A 36 -10.21 1.73 12.47
CA THR A 36 -10.26 0.93 13.70
C THR A 36 -9.16 1.34 14.66
N ILE A 37 -7.93 1.49 14.17
CA ILE A 37 -6.80 1.89 14.99
C ILE A 37 -6.96 3.34 15.46
N ALA A 38 -7.36 4.25 14.56
CA ALA A 38 -7.58 5.66 14.90
C ALA A 38 -8.65 5.81 15.98
N THR A 39 -9.75 5.08 15.85
CA THR A 39 -10.83 5.11 16.84
C THR A 39 -10.33 4.62 18.20
N SER A 40 -9.53 3.56 18.23
CA SER A 40 -8.94 3.05 19.47
C SER A 40 -8.03 4.07 20.15
N LYS A 41 -7.43 4.97 19.38
CA LYS A 41 -6.58 6.04 19.90
C LYS A 41 -7.33 7.36 20.13
N GLY A 42 -8.64 7.37 19.91
CA GLY A 42 -9.46 8.56 20.08
C GLY A 42 -9.34 9.59 18.97
N ILE A 43 -8.86 9.18 17.79
CA ILE A 43 -8.69 10.06 16.63
C ILE A 43 -9.89 9.89 15.70
N ASP A 44 -10.51 11.01 15.31
CA ASP A 44 -11.61 11.01 14.34
C ASP A 44 -11.07 11.36 12.96
N ILE A 45 -10.88 10.35 12.13
CA ILE A 45 -10.34 10.55 10.76
C ILE A 45 -11.44 10.92 9.76
N ASN A 46 -12.71 10.84 10.12
CA ASN A 46 -13.81 11.22 9.23
C ASN A 46 -13.77 12.72 8.89
N LYS A 47 -13.37 13.55 9.83
CA LYS A 47 -13.20 14.98 9.57
C LYS A 47 -12.13 15.24 8.52
N SER A 48 -11.02 14.51 8.59
CA SER A 48 -9.96 14.62 7.60
C SER A 48 -10.42 14.12 6.23
N GLY A 49 -11.25 13.07 6.21
CA GLY A 49 -11.82 12.52 4.99
C GLY A 49 -12.74 13.51 4.27
N GLU A 50 -13.55 14.24 5.01
CA GLU A 50 -14.44 15.26 4.43
C GLU A 50 -13.66 16.40 3.81
N LEU A 51 -12.59 16.84 4.44
CA LEU A 51 -11.74 17.90 3.90
C LEU A 51 -11.05 17.44 2.61
N SER A 52 -10.62 16.19 2.52
CA SER A 52 -9.98 15.68 1.33
C SER A 52 -10.95 15.51 0.14
N LYS A 53 -12.23 15.30 0.40
CA LYS A 53 -13.26 15.21 -0.65
C LYS A 53 -13.51 16.53 -1.37
N ARG A 54 -13.06 17.64 -0.81
CA ARG A 54 -13.15 18.95 -1.45
C ARG A 54 -12.02 19.23 -2.43
N GLY A 55 -11.10 18.27 -2.56
CA GLY A 55 -10.02 18.41 -3.52
C GLY A 55 -10.55 18.48 -4.94
N SER A 56 -9.85 19.20 -5.80
CA SER A 56 -10.14 19.22 -7.23
C SER A 56 -10.01 17.82 -7.80
N ALA A 57 -10.77 17.55 -8.87
CA ALA A 57 -10.65 16.31 -9.59
C ALA A 57 -9.22 16.11 -10.08
N VAL A 58 -8.68 14.91 -9.91
CA VAL A 58 -7.36 14.56 -10.43
C VAL A 58 -7.52 13.69 -11.67
N PRO A 59 -6.58 13.74 -12.63
CA PRO A 59 -6.64 12.85 -13.80
C PRO A 59 -6.60 11.39 -13.38
N ALA A 60 -7.34 10.55 -14.11
CA ALA A 60 -7.37 9.10 -13.84
C ALA A 60 -6.00 8.46 -13.98
N SER A 61 -5.10 9.05 -14.75
CA SER A 61 -3.73 8.58 -14.93
C SER A 61 -2.79 9.00 -13.81
N SER A 62 -3.25 9.77 -12.82
CA SER A 62 -2.41 10.27 -11.74
C SER A 62 -1.77 9.13 -10.95
N ARG A 63 -0.50 9.32 -10.61
CA ARG A 63 0.31 8.34 -9.89
C ARG A 63 0.81 8.99 -8.62
N TYR A 64 0.48 8.39 -7.47
CA TYR A 64 0.89 8.93 -6.18
C TYR A 64 2.36 8.60 -5.88
N SER A 65 2.87 9.16 -4.79
CA SER A 65 4.30 9.13 -4.47
C SER A 65 4.89 7.72 -4.37
N THR A 66 4.17 6.77 -3.78
CA THR A 66 4.66 5.40 -3.63
C THR A 66 4.89 4.76 -5.01
N LEU A 67 3.93 4.90 -5.92
CA LEU A 67 4.09 4.37 -7.28
C LEU A 67 5.21 5.10 -8.02
N GLN A 68 5.30 6.42 -7.87
CA GLN A 68 6.39 7.19 -8.47
C GLN A 68 7.76 6.70 -8.00
N ASP A 69 7.90 6.41 -6.70
CA ASP A 69 9.14 5.88 -6.15
C ASP A 69 9.48 4.51 -6.76
N LEU A 70 8.50 3.62 -6.86
CA LEU A 70 8.71 2.30 -7.46
C LEU A 70 9.06 2.39 -8.94
N ASP A 71 8.38 3.27 -9.70
CA ASP A 71 8.68 3.49 -11.12
C ASP A 71 10.12 4.00 -11.33
N ALA A 72 10.60 4.83 -10.41
CA ALA A 72 11.95 5.37 -10.46
C ALA A 72 12.98 4.45 -9.78
N LYS A 73 12.55 3.27 -9.33
CA LYS A 73 13.38 2.29 -8.60
C LYS A 73 13.97 2.84 -7.31
N ARG A 74 13.26 3.78 -6.68
CA ARG A 74 13.61 4.29 -5.35
C ARG A 74 12.89 3.47 -4.28
N HIS A 75 13.46 3.45 -3.09
CA HIS A 75 12.77 2.89 -1.94
C HIS A 75 11.68 3.84 -1.47
N THR A 76 10.57 3.27 -1.01
CA THR A 76 9.38 4.03 -0.60
C THR A 76 9.43 4.33 0.90
N GLU A 77 8.44 5.10 1.37
CA GLU A 77 8.27 5.38 2.80
C GLU A 77 7.32 4.39 3.47
N ILE A 78 7.23 3.17 2.94
CA ILE A 78 6.26 2.16 3.41
C ILE A 78 6.41 1.84 4.90
N ASP A 79 7.64 1.86 5.42
CA ASP A 79 7.88 1.58 6.84
C ASP A 79 7.30 2.68 7.74
N MET A 80 7.27 3.93 7.27
CA MET A 80 6.69 5.05 8.00
C MET A 80 5.16 5.00 7.99
N PHE A 81 4.56 4.45 6.95
CA PHE A 81 3.10 4.37 6.80
C PHE A 81 2.57 3.04 7.35
N SER A 82 2.61 2.00 6.52
CA SER A 82 2.04 0.70 6.88
C SER A 82 2.81 0.01 7.99
N GLY A 83 4.13 0.16 8.01
CA GLY A 83 4.95 -0.40 9.08
C GLY A 83 4.55 0.14 10.45
N ALA A 84 4.35 1.46 10.54
CA ALA A 84 3.90 2.09 11.78
C ALA A 84 2.49 1.64 12.16
N LEU A 85 1.58 1.58 11.18
CA LEU A 85 0.20 1.14 11.42
C LEU A 85 0.14 -0.30 11.92
N ILE A 86 0.93 -1.19 11.33
CA ILE A 86 1.01 -2.59 11.74
C ILE A 86 1.51 -2.69 13.19
N ARG A 87 2.54 -1.92 13.56
CA ARG A 87 3.05 -1.90 14.92
C ARG A 87 1.99 -1.42 15.92
N MET A 88 1.27 -0.35 15.58
CA MET A 88 0.18 0.15 16.42
C MET A 88 -0.93 -0.88 16.57
N GLY A 89 -1.27 -1.59 15.50
CA GLY A 89 -2.25 -2.67 15.54
C GLY A 89 -1.85 -3.77 16.51
N LYS A 90 -0.58 -4.18 16.50
CA LYS A 90 -0.07 -5.20 17.42
C LYS A 90 -0.14 -4.73 18.87
N GLU A 91 0.21 -3.48 19.14
CA GLU A 91 0.13 -2.90 20.49
C GLU A 91 -1.30 -2.87 21.01
N LEU A 92 -2.27 -2.60 20.13
CA LEU A 92 -3.69 -2.49 20.47
C LEU A 92 -4.43 -3.83 20.34
N ASN A 93 -3.73 -4.89 19.95
CA ASN A 93 -4.30 -6.21 19.65
C ASN A 93 -5.37 -6.15 18.54
N ILE A 94 -5.10 -5.35 17.52
CA ILE A 94 -5.95 -5.18 16.34
C ILE A 94 -5.22 -5.78 15.13
N LYS A 95 -5.88 -6.70 14.43
CA LYS A 95 -5.32 -7.32 13.23
C LYS A 95 -5.41 -6.36 12.05
N THR A 96 -4.36 -6.35 11.22
CA THR A 96 -4.27 -5.47 10.05
C THR A 96 -3.85 -6.27 8.81
N PRO A 97 -4.64 -7.26 8.38
CA PRO A 97 -4.22 -8.15 7.29
C PRO A 97 -4.06 -7.42 5.94
N TYR A 98 -4.89 -6.43 5.63
CA TYR A 98 -4.74 -5.66 4.39
C TYR A 98 -3.43 -4.87 4.39
N ASN A 99 -3.12 -4.21 5.50
CA ASN A 99 -1.87 -3.44 5.63
C ASN A 99 -0.65 -4.35 5.63
N GLU A 100 -0.72 -5.51 6.29
CA GLU A 100 0.38 -6.48 6.27
C GLU A 100 0.65 -6.98 4.86
N PHE A 101 -0.39 -7.33 4.11
CA PHE A 101 -0.25 -7.79 2.74
C PHE A 101 0.35 -6.71 1.85
N THR A 102 -0.20 -5.50 1.87
CA THR A 102 0.32 -4.41 1.05
C THR A 102 1.74 -4.02 1.44
N TYR A 103 2.05 -4.01 2.73
CA TYR A 103 3.41 -3.76 3.22
C TYR A 103 4.41 -4.73 2.60
N HIS A 104 4.12 -6.02 2.70
CA HIS A 104 5.03 -7.04 2.16
C HIS A 104 5.12 -6.98 0.64
N MET A 105 4.02 -6.69 -0.06
CA MET A 105 4.05 -6.52 -1.52
C MET A 105 4.93 -5.35 -1.93
N ILE A 106 4.82 -4.21 -1.26
CA ILE A 106 5.65 -3.04 -1.56
C ILE A 106 7.13 -3.35 -1.28
N LYS A 107 7.42 -3.99 -0.15
CA LYS A 107 8.79 -4.40 0.17
C LYS A 107 9.36 -5.35 -0.88
N ALA A 108 8.55 -6.30 -1.35
CA ALA A 108 8.96 -7.24 -2.39
C ALA A 108 9.22 -6.52 -3.72
N LEU A 109 8.41 -5.51 -4.05
CA LEU A 109 8.63 -4.69 -5.25
C LEU A 109 9.93 -3.89 -5.16
N GLU A 110 10.26 -3.36 -3.98
CA GLU A 110 11.55 -2.71 -3.75
C GLU A 110 12.71 -3.69 -3.96
N GLU A 111 12.59 -4.90 -3.43
CA GLU A 111 13.59 -5.95 -3.63
C GLU A 111 13.76 -6.31 -5.10
N LYS A 112 12.64 -6.41 -5.83
CA LYS A 112 12.67 -6.66 -7.27
C LYS A 112 13.44 -5.55 -8.00
N ASN A 113 13.18 -4.30 -7.65
CA ASN A 113 13.85 -3.16 -8.26
C ASN A 113 15.35 -3.12 -7.92
N ASP A 114 15.72 -3.65 -6.77
CA ASP A 114 17.13 -3.76 -6.34
C ASP A 114 17.87 -4.94 -7.01
N GLY A 115 17.16 -5.74 -7.80
CA GLY A 115 17.77 -6.85 -8.53
C GLY A 115 17.78 -8.18 -7.81
N LYS A 116 17.11 -8.29 -6.66
CA LYS A 116 17.12 -9.53 -5.86
C LYS A 116 16.55 -10.72 -6.61
N PHE A 117 15.64 -10.49 -7.53
CA PHE A 117 14.96 -11.56 -8.29
C PHE A 117 15.53 -11.69 -9.70
N ASP A 118 16.79 -11.36 -9.88
CA ASP A 118 17.50 -11.59 -11.14
C ASP A 118 18.03 -13.00 -11.15
N TYR A 119 17.29 -13.91 -11.77
CA TYR A 119 17.59 -15.34 -11.79
C TYR A 119 18.46 -15.70 -13.01
N THR A 120 19.74 -15.36 -12.92
CA THR A 120 20.73 -15.70 -13.95
C THR A 120 21.82 -16.59 -13.36
N GLY A 121 22.37 -17.48 -14.18
CA GLY A 121 23.45 -18.36 -13.75
C GLY A 121 23.05 -19.26 -12.58
N ASP A 122 23.84 -19.29 -11.54
CA ASP A 122 23.61 -20.13 -10.36
C ASP A 122 22.38 -19.72 -9.56
N LYS A 123 21.89 -18.49 -9.75
CA LYS A 123 20.67 -18.02 -9.10
C LYS A 123 19.40 -18.60 -9.71
N ASP A 124 19.50 -19.23 -10.89
CA ASP A 124 18.35 -19.84 -11.57
C ASP A 124 18.08 -21.26 -11.04
N LYS A 125 18.01 -21.37 -9.71
CA LYS A 125 17.72 -22.64 -9.03
C LYS A 125 16.93 -22.38 -7.76
N VAL A 126 15.86 -23.14 -7.56
CA VAL A 126 15.10 -23.12 -6.31
C VAL A 126 15.29 -24.47 -5.59
N THR A 127 15.47 -24.41 -4.29
CA THR A 127 15.76 -25.61 -3.48
C THR A 127 14.50 -26.35 -3.04
N TRP A 128 13.36 -25.67 -3.04
CA TRP A 128 12.09 -26.23 -2.57
C TRP A 128 11.25 -26.87 -3.67
N ALA A 129 11.49 -26.51 -4.92
CA ALA A 129 10.73 -27.02 -6.08
C ALA A 129 11.50 -28.15 -6.74
N LYS A 130 11.25 -29.37 -6.28
CA LYS A 130 11.87 -30.56 -6.86
C LYS A 130 10.83 -31.40 -7.60
#